data_80290169318671dc00869d8b97b3cdac
#
_entry.id   80290169318671dc00869d8b97b3cdac
#
_cell.length_a   1.000
_cell.length_b   1.000
_cell.length_c   1.000
_cell.angle_alpha   90.00
_cell.angle_beta   90.00
_cell.angle_gamma   90.00
#
_symmetry.space_group_name_H-M   'P 1'
#
loop_
_entity.id
_entity.type
_entity.pdbx_description
1 polymer ?
#
loop_
_entity_poly.entity_id
_entity_poly.type
_entity_poly.pdbx_seq_one_letter_code
_entity_poly.pdbx_strand_id
1 'polypeptide(L)'
;MTLLAPALLYFSNALLFVSLFTRLPAIQESMGIDKAVLGMALLSAPVGTFLALPLAGRITDRLTPRLTAVITLPVVALLSPILAAAPLPLFVLGFFLFGFFRTIFDVSANMISAGIEQRTGTKVLARSHGFWSVGLLFGSLASGFLAAQGVSPFVQQSVAAFLVLVACFAVFRVTAADPAPAAPTTKRKSAYVMPDKTIILICIMVFGLCIVEGAVYDWAIFYLREEMGADPAMAGVLYAVFTVGMGL
;
A
#
# COMPACT_ATOMS: atom_id res chain seq x y z
N MET A 1 -8.91 -7.68 21.02
CA MET A 1 -8.42 -8.52 19.89
C MET A 1 -8.97 -8.05 18.53
N THR A 2 -10.17 -7.53 18.44
CA THR A 2 -10.83 -7.13 17.18
C THR A 2 -10.15 -6.02 16.39
N LEU A 3 -9.38 -5.12 17.03
CA LEU A 3 -8.67 -4.02 16.36
C LEU A 3 -7.24 -4.39 15.94
N LEU A 4 -6.63 -5.40 16.52
CA LEU A 4 -5.22 -5.72 16.29
C LEU A 4 -4.95 -6.22 14.85
N ALA A 5 -5.84 -7.05 14.33
CA ALA A 5 -5.66 -7.62 12.99
C ALA A 5 -5.71 -6.56 11.87
N PRO A 6 -6.77 -5.71 11.77
CA PRO A 6 -6.75 -4.63 10.78
C PRO A 6 -5.59 -3.66 11.00
N ALA A 7 -5.28 -3.29 12.24
CA ALA A 7 -4.16 -2.41 12.55
C ALA A 7 -2.81 -2.94 12.03
N LEU A 8 -2.51 -4.22 12.28
CA LEU A 8 -1.30 -4.87 11.78
C LEU A 8 -1.26 -4.94 10.25
N LEU A 9 -2.39 -5.25 9.60
CA LEU A 9 -2.47 -5.33 8.15
C LEU A 9 -2.19 -3.97 7.49
N TYR A 10 -2.83 -2.90 7.98
CA TYR A 10 -2.63 -1.55 7.44
C TYR A 10 -1.23 -1.02 7.73
N PHE A 11 -0.73 -1.21 8.95
CA PHE A 11 0.64 -0.85 9.31
C PHE A 11 1.67 -1.56 8.42
N SER A 12 1.53 -2.88 8.25
CA SER A 12 2.44 -3.70 7.45
C SER A 12 2.44 -3.30 5.97
N ASN A 13 1.25 -3.04 5.40
CA ASN A 13 1.12 -2.58 4.02
C ASN A 13 1.76 -1.19 3.83
N ALA A 14 1.55 -0.27 4.77
CA ALA A 14 2.14 1.06 4.74
C ALA A 14 3.67 1.03 4.85
N LEU A 15 4.19 0.24 5.79
CA LEU A 15 5.62 0.07 5.97
C LEU A 15 6.29 -0.47 4.71
N LEU A 16 5.70 -1.49 4.08
CA LEU A 16 6.20 -2.06 2.83
C LEU A 16 6.16 -1.05 1.69
N PHE A 17 5.05 -0.33 1.56
CA PHE A 17 4.85 0.69 0.52
C PHE A 17 5.91 1.79 0.63
N VAL A 18 5.96 2.48 1.77
CA VAL A 18 6.87 3.63 1.92
C VAL A 18 8.34 3.23 1.85
N SER A 19 8.70 2.04 2.37
CA SER A 19 10.07 1.56 2.29
C SER A 19 10.53 1.32 0.85
N LEU A 20 9.64 0.94 -0.07
CA LEU A 20 9.95 0.82 -1.49
C LEU A 20 10.07 2.20 -2.16
N PHE A 21 9.10 3.08 -1.93
CA PHE A 21 9.04 4.37 -2.60
C PHE A 21 10.18 5.31 -2.20
N THR A 22 10.60 5.31 -0.94
CA THR A 22 11.76 6.07 -0.48
C THR A 22 13.09 5.57 -1.07
N ARG A 23 13.15 4.38 -1.64
CA ARG A 23 14.34 3.80 -2.27
C ARG A 23 14.31 3.88 -3.81
N LEU A 24 13.27 4.45 -4.40
CA LEU A 24 13.17 4.61 -5.87
C LEU A 24 14.39 5.28 -6.51
N PRO A 25 15.02 6.34 -5.92
CA PRO A 25 16.22 6.92 -6.50
C PRO A 25 17.36 5.90 -6.63
N ALA A 26 17.64 5.12 -5.58
CA ALA A 26 18.70 4.11 -5.61
C ALA A 26 18.37 2.94 -6.57
N ILE A 27 17.09 2.59 -6.69
CA ILE A 27 16.61 1.56 -7.64
C ILE A 27 16.77 2.09 -9.09
N GLN A 28 16.36 3.33 -9.35
CA GLN A 28 16.51 3.99 -10.64
C GLN A 28 17.97 4.06 -11.08
N GLU A 29 18.86 4.49 -10.16
CA GLU A 29 20.30 4.55 -10.39
C GLU A 29 20.88 3.17 -10.70
N SER A 30 20.49 2.13 -9.97
CA SER A 30 20.94 0.76 -10.20
C SER A 30 20.51 0.19 -11.57
N MET A 31 19.37 0.64 -12.09
CA MET A 31 18.89 0.26 -13.43
C MET A 31 19.57 1.10 -14.55
N GLY A 32 20.25 2.21 -14.22
CA GLY A 32 20.87 3.10 -15.20
C GLY A 32 19.86 3.79 -16.11
N ILE A 33 18.65 4.06 -15.65
CA ILE A 33 17.56 4.69 -16.42
C ILE A 33 17.35 6.14 -15.99
N ASP A 34 16.79 6.97 -16.87
CA ASP A 34 16.39 8.33 -16.52
C ASP A 34 15.01 8.38 -15.80
N LYS A 35 14.66 9.55 -15.28
CA LYS A 35 13.40 9.76 -14.55
C LYS A 35 12.16 9.61 -15.43
N ALA A 36 12.26 9.92 -16.73
CA ALA A 36 11.13 9.80 -17.65
C ALA A 36 10.80 8.32 -17.88
N VAL A 37 11.83 7.49 -18.07
CA VAL A 37 11.67 6.03 -18.19
C VAL A 37 11.15 5.44 -16.90
N LEU A 38 11.66 5.88 -15.73
CA LEU A 38 11.13 5.45 -14.43
C LEU A 38 9.65 5.84 -14.30
N GLY A 39 9.29 7.08 -14.60
CA GLY A 39 7.89 7.55 -14.53
C GLY A 39 6.94 6.70 -15.38
N MET A 40 7.35 6.34 -16.61
CA MET A 40 6.59 5.42 -17.46
C MET A 40 6.49 4.02 -16.84
N ALA A 41 7.56 3.51 -16.24
CA ALA A 41 7.56 2.22 -15.56
C ALA A 41 6.61 2.21 -14.35
N LEU A 42 6.58 3.29 -13.56
CA LEU A 42 5.68 3.45 -12.41
C LEU A 42 4.20 3.43 -12.81
N LEU A 43 3.84 3.87 -14.03
CA LEU A 43 2.46 3.79 -14.54
C LEU A 43 1.92 2.36 -14.65
N SER A 44 2.78 1.35 -14.63
CA SER A 44 2.35 -0.04 -14.66
C SER A 44 1.53 -0.44 -13.43
N ALA A 45 1.80 0.14 -12.24
CA ALA A 45 1.03 -0.15 -11.04
C ALA A 45 -0.42 0.38 -11.11
N PRO A 46 -0.71 1.63 -11.52
CA PRO A 46 -2.08 2.07 -11.82
C PRO A 46 -2.80 1.17 -12.82
N VAL A 47 -2.14 0.71 -13.88
CA VAL A 47 -2.75 -0.25 -14.82
C VAL A 47 -3.14 -1.54 -14.11
N GLY A 48 -2.26 -2.09 -13.28
CA GLY A 48 -2.56 -3.25 -12.44
C GLY A 48 -3.75 -3.00 -11.50
N THR A 49 -3.80 -1.84 -10.86
CA THR A 49 -4.91 -1.39 -10.00
C THR A 49 -6.24 -1.37 -10.77
N PHE A 50 -6.29 -0.72 -11.93
CA PHE A 50 -7.51 -0.64 -12.73
C PHE A 50 -8.04 -2.01 -13.16
N LEU A 51 -7.15 -2.94 -13.49
CA LEU A 51 -7.55 -4.31 -13.86
C LEU A 51 -7.98 -5.13 -12.62
N ALA A 52 -7.42 -4.86 -11.45
CA ALA A 52 -7.79 -5.53 -10.21
C ALA A 52 -9.15 -5.09 -9.65
N LEU A 53 -9.52 -3.80 -9.79
CA LEU A 53 -10.74 -3.24 -9.19
C LEU A 53 -12.01 -4.06 -9.44
N PRO A 54 -12.37 -4.42 -10.69
CA PRO A 54 -13.59 -5.21 -10.94
C PRO A 54 -13.50 -6.65 -10.45
N LEU A 55 -12.29 -7.15 -10.19
CA LEU A 55 -12.02 -8.52 -9.75
C LEU A 55 -11.94 -8.63 -8.23
N ALA A 56 -11.46 -7.58 -7.55
CA ALA A 56 -11.15 -7.58 -6.13
C ALA A 56 -12.37 -8.00 -5.27
N GLY A 57 -13.54 -7.41 -5.52
CA GLY A 57 -14.78 -7.79 -4.82
C GLY A 57 -15.14 -9.26 -5.05
N ARG A 58 -15.11 -9.72 -6.30
CA ARG A 58 -15.46 -11.12 -6.65
C ARG A 58 -14.50 -12.13 -6.04
N ILE A 59 -13.20 -11.81 -6.01
CA ILE A 59 -12.17 -12.67 -5.39
C ILE A 59 -12.41 -12.73 -3.88
N THR A 60 -12.64 -11.57 -3.26
CA THR A 60 -12.86 -11.45 -1.82
C THR A 60 -14.16 -12.16 -1.38
N ASP A 61 -15.21 -12.08 -2.18
CA ASP A 61 -16.47 -12.80 -1.90
C ASP A 61 -16.30 -14.33 -1.99
N ARG A 62 -15.45 -14.82 -2.91
CA ARG A 62 -15.20 -16.27 -3.08
C ARG A 62 -14.28 -16.84 -2.00
N LEU A 63 -13.23 -16.10 -1.63
CA LEU A 63 -12.18 -16.57 -0.72
C LEU A 63 -12.39 -16.15 0.74
N THR A 64 -13.27 -15.23 1.04
CA THR A 64 -13.42 -14.45 2.26
C THR A 64 -12.42 -13.28 2.38
N PRO A 65 -12.80 -12.16 2.99
CA PRO A 65 -11.91 -10.99 3.14
C PRO A 65 -10.60 -11.33 3.86
N ARG A 66 -10.70 -12.15 4.92
CA ARG A 66 -9.54 -12.57 5.70
C ARG A 66 -8.54 -13.38 4.87
N LEU A 67 -9.00 -14.41 4.18
CA LEU A 67 -8.12 -15.28 3.39
C LEU A 67 -7.51 -14.50 2.23
N THR A 68 -8.28 -13.63 1.59
CA THR A 68 -7.79 -12.75 0.53
C THR A 68 -6.67 -11.85 1.04
N ALA A 69 -6.85 -11.18 2.18
CA ALA A 69 -5.83 -10.28 2.75
C ALA A 69 -4.53 -11.03 3.11
N VAL A 70 -4.63 -12.19 3.77
CA VAL A 70 -3.44 -12.96 4.20
C VAL A 70 -2.77 -13.73 3.07
N ILE A 71 -3.34 -13.77 1.88
CA ILE A 71 -2.69 -14.29 0.66
C ILE A 71 -2.07 -13.14 -0.12
N THR A 72 -2.83 -12.06 -0.35
CA THR A 72 -2.39 -11.00 -1.26
C THR A 72 -1.30 -10.11 -0.68
N LEU A 73 -1.34 -9.79 0.61
CA LEU A 73 -0.27 -8.99 1.23
C LEU A 73 1.10 -9.71 1.24
N PRO A 74 1.21 -11.02 1.55
CA PRO A 74 2.44 -11.78 1.31
C PRO A 74 2.94 -11.74 -0.13
N VAL A 75 2.06 -11.82 -1.12
CA VAL A 75 2.48 -11.70 -2.54
C VAL A 75 3.09 -10.33 -2.79
N VAL A 76 2.44 -9.25 -2.33
CA VAL A 76 2.98 -7.88 -2.44
C VAL A 76 4.33 -7.76 -1.70
N ALA A 77 4.44 -8.38 -0.52
CA ALA A 77 5.68 -8.38 0.26
C ALA A 77 6.83 -9.08 -0.49
N LEU A 78 6.57 -10.23 -1.09
CA LEU A 78 7.58 -10.99 -1.85
C LEU A 78 7.98 -10.30 -3.17
N LEU A 79 7.08 -9.52 -3.76
CA LEU A 79 7.40 -8.72 -4.94
C LEU A 79 8.38 -7.57 -4.62
N SER A 80 8.33 -7.01 -3.41
CA SER A 80 9.11 -5.79 -3.09
C SER A 80 10.64 -5.97 -3.17
N PRO A 81 11.29 -7.04 -2.67
CA PRO A 81 12.72 -7.26 -2.89
C PRO A 81 13.06 -7.56 -4.36
N ILE A 82 12.16 -8.22 -5.09
CA ILE A 82 12.34 -8.44 -6.54
C ILE A 82 12.39 -7.09 -7.26
N LEU A 83 11.46 -6.18 -6.97
CA LEU A 83 11.43 -4.82 -7.53
C LEU A 83 12.70 -4.03 -7.20
N ALA A 84 13.27 -4.23 -6.01
CA ALA A 84 14.45 -3.51 -5.58
C ALA A 84 15.76 -3.93 -6.31
N ALA A 85 15.75 -5.06 -7.04
CA ALA A 85 16.92 -5.58 -7.75
C ALA A 85 16.62 -5.96 -9.21
N ALA A 86 15.43 -5.67 -9.73
CA ALA A 86 15.00 -6.09 -11.05
C ALA A 86 15.58 -5.22 -12.17
N PRO A 87 15.92 -5.77 -13.33
CA PRO A 87 16.08 -4.99 -14.55
C PRO A 87 14.73 -4.41 -15.00
N LEU A 88 14.76 -3.34 -15.80
CA LEU A 88 13.58 -2.58 -16.20
C LEU A 88 12.37 -3.42 -16.65
N PRO A 89 12.49 -4.43 -17.55
CA PRO A 89 11.32 -5.21 -17.95
C PRO A 89 10.65 -5.96 -16.80
N LEU A 90 11.47 -6.53 -15.90
CA LEU A 90 10.96 -7.25 -14.74
C LEU A 90 10.42 -6.29 -13.68
N PHE A 91 10.99 -5.09 -13.56
CA PHE A 91 10.46 -4.02 -12.71
C PHE A 91 9.05 -3.60 -13.16
N VAL A 92 8.84 -3.35 -14.47
CA VAL A 92 7.52 -3.00 -15.03
C VAL A 92 6.49 -4.08 -14.75
N LEU A 93 6.81 -5.36 -15.03
CA LEU A 93 5.91 -6.47 -14.73
C LEU A 93 5.65 -6.61 -13.23
N GLY A 94 6.69 -6.53 -12.42
CA GLY A 94 6.58 -6.64 -10.97
C GLY A 94 5.77 -5.50 -10.37
N PHE A 95 5.94 -4.26 -10.89
CA PHE A 95 5.20 -3.09 -10.42
C PHE A 95 3.73 -3.15 -10.82
N PHE A 96 3.42 -3.69 -12.02
CA PHE A 96 2.06 -4.03 -12.42
C PHE A 96 1.42 -5.03 -11.45
N LEU A 97 2.11 -6.12 -11.14
CA LEU A 97 1.62 -7.14 -10.19
C LEU A 97 1.49 -6.56 -8.77
N PHE A 98 2.42 -5.71 -8.36
CA PHE A 98 2.35 -4.99 -7.09
C PHE A 98 1.06 -4.18 -6.97
N GLY A 99 0.74 -3.34 -7.97
CA GLY A 99 -0.51 -2.59 -8.01
C GLY A 99 -1.74 -3.48 -8.03
N PHE A 100 -1.72 -4.56 -8.82
CA PHE A 100 -2.82 -5.52 -8.93
C PHE A 100 -3.13 -6.20 -7.59
N PHE A 101 -2.15 -6.85 -6.98
CA PHE A 101 -2.36 -7.58 -5.71
C PHE A 101 -2.60 -6.67 -4.53
N ARG A 102 -1.95 -5.49 -4.50
CA ARG A 102 -2.18 -4.49 -3.47
C ARG A 102 -3.62 -3.98 -3.49
N THR A 103 -4.20 -3.74 -4.66
CA THR A 103 -5.62 -3.34 -4.78
C THR A 103 -6.56 -4.41 -4.23
N ILE A 104 -6.32 -5.69 -4.52
CA ILE A 104 -7.12 -6.79 -3.97
C ILE A 104 -6.97 -6.85 -2.44
N PHE A 105 -5.75 -6.65 -1.93
CA PHE A 105 -5.49 -6.54 -0.50
C PHE A 105 -6.27 -5.38 0.12
N ASP A 106 -6.19 -4.16 -0.45
CA ASP A 106 -6.84 -2.96 0.09
C ASP A 106 -8.36 -3.15 0.19
N VAL A 107 -8.99 -3.72 -0.85
CA VAL A 107 -10.43 -4.03 -0.81
C VAL A 107 -10.74 -5.03 0.30
N SER A 108 -9.97 -6.09 0.45
CA SER A 108 -10.20 -7.10 1.48
C SER A 108 -9.97 -6.58 2.89
N ALA A 109 -8.95 -5.75 3.12
CA ALA A 109 -8.66 -5.12 4.40
C ALA A 109 -9.75 -4.12 4.82
N ASN A 110 -10.27 -3.34 3.86
CA ASN A 110 -11.42 -2.47 4.07
C ASN A 110 -12.67 -3.28 4.46
N MET A 111 -12.94 -4.40 3.78
CA MET A 111 -14.08 -5.28 4.11
C MET A 111 -13.94 -5.91 5.51
N ILE A 112 -12.74 -6.31 5.93
CA ILE A 112 -12.47 -6.78 7.29
C ILE A 112 -12.82 -5.68 8.31
N SER A 113 -12.29 -4.48 8.11
CA SER A 113 -12.49 -3.34 9.00
C SER A 113 -13.96 -2.94 9.11
N ALA A 114 -14.66 -2.82 7.96
CA ALA A 114 -16.08 -2.52 7.90
C ALA A 114 -16.95 -3.61 8.55
N GLY A 115 -16.62 -4.88 8.35
CA GLY A 115 -17.33 -6.00 8.98
C GLY A 115 -17.18 -6.03 10.51
N ILE A 116 -16.02 -5.65 11.04
CA ILE A 116 -15.82 -5.50 12.48
C ILE A 116 -16.60 -4.29 13.00
N GLU A 117 -16.55 -3.16 12.29
CA GLU A 117 -17.26 -1.94 12.63
C GLU A 117 -18.78 -2.16 12.73
N GLN A 118 -19.37 -2.86 11.75
CA GLN A 118 -20.80 -3.21 11.75
C GLN A 118 -21.20 -4.07 12.96
N ARG A 119 -20.32 -4.99 13.41
CA ARG A 119 -20.60 -5.90 14.53
C ARG A 119 -20.39 -5.24 15.89
N THR A 120 -19.44 -4.31 16.00
CA THR A 120 -19.02 -3.77 17.30
C THR A 120 -19.49 -2.32 17.53
N GLY A 121 -19.97 -1.62 16.51
CA GLY A 121 -20.28 -0.19 16.57
C GLY A 121 -19.05 0.71 16.74
N THR A 122 -17.82 0.14 16.71
CA THR A 122 -16.58 0.88 16.93
C THR A 122 -16.02 1.33 15.58
N LYS A 123 -15.56 2.58 15.46
CA LYS A 123 -14.94 3.12 14.24
C LYS A 123 -13.60 2.45 13.94
N VAL A 124 -13.63 1.25 13.35
CA VAL A 124 -12.45 0.41 13.07
C VAL A 124 -11.75 0.90 11.82
N LEU A 125 -12.49 1.24 10.77
CA LEU A 125 -11.92 1.67 9.49
C LEU A 125 -11.05 2.92 9.64
N ALA A 126 -11.56 3.97 10.29
CA ALA A 126 -10.79 5.18 10.54
C ALA A 126 -9.53 4.93 11.38
N ARG A 127 -9.63 4.08 12.41
CA ARG A 127 -8.47 3.70 13.23
C ARG A 127 -7.44 2.90 12.44
N SER A 128 -7.87 2.02 11.54
CA SER A 128 -6.99 1.25 10.66
C SER A 128 -6.18 2.16 9.74
N HIS A 129 -6.81 3.20 9.18
CA HIS A 129 -6.11 4.23 8.40
C HIS A 129 -5.11 5.04 9.26
N GLY A 130 -5.41 5.29 10.54
CA GLY A 130 -4.43 5.84 11.47
C GLY A 130 -3.18 4.94 11.61
N PHE A 131 -3.35 3.61 11.67
CA PHE A 131 -2.22 2.67 11.68
C PHE A 131 -1.46 2.64 10.33
N TRP A 132 -2.13 2.91 9.22
CA TRP A 132 -1.47 3.17 7.94
C TRP A 132 -0.49 4.34 8.05
N SER A 133 -0.94 5.50 8.55
CA SER A 133 -0.07 6.68 8.74
C SER A 133 1.11 6.39 9.69
N VAL A 134 0.88 5.64 10.76
CA VAL A 134 1.95 5.18 11.66
C VAL A 134 2.95 4.29 10.92
N GLY A 135 2.48 3.39 10.06
CA GLY A 135 3.35 2.54 9.23
C GLY A 135 4.18 3.35 8.24
N LEU A 136 3.59 4.38 7.60
CA LEU A 136 4.32 5.31 6.74
C LEU A 136 5.40 6.06 7.51
N LEU A 137 5.08 6.58 8.70
CA LEU A 137 6.03 7.29 9.57
C LEU A 137 7.24 6.40 9.90
N PHE A 138 7.00 5.24 10.49
CA PHE A 138 8.10 4.36 10.89
C PHE A 138 8.87 3.80 9.70
N GLY A 139 8.19 3.47 8.62
CA GLY A 139 8.80 2.96 7.41
C GLY A 139 9.71 3.99 6.73
N SER A 140 9.30 5.27 6.64
CA SER A 140 10.11 6.33 6.04
C SER A 140 11.34 6.66 6.88
N LEU A 141 11.19 6.76 8.22
CA LEU A 141 12.32 6.99 9.14
C LEU A 141 13.33 5.84 9.07
N ALA A 142 12.85 4.59 9.17
CA ALA A 142 13.71 3.41 9.07
C ALA A 142 14.40 3.33 7.71
N SER A 143 13.69 3.61 6.62
CA SER A 143 14.25 3.59 5.27
C SER A 143 15.33 4.64 5.07
N GLY A 144 15.11 5.88 5.53
CA GLY A 144 16.11 6.94 5.47
C GLY A 144 17.36 6.60 6.27
N PHE A 145 17.18 6.08 7.50
CA PHE A 145 18.30 5.65 8.35
C PHE A 145 19.09 4.51 7.71
N LEU A 146 18.44 3.45 7.23
CA LEU A 146 19.11 2.32 6.57
C LEU A 146 19.82 2.75 5.28
N ALA A 147 19.24 3.70 4.54
CA ALA A 147 19.88 4.27 3.36
C ALA A 147 21.17 5.03 3.71
N ALA A 148 21.15 5.81 4.79
CA ALA A 148 22.34 6.53 5.27
C ALA A 148 23.46 5.58 5.74
N GLN A 149 23.12 4.39 6.23
CA GLN A 149 24.08 3.33 6.57
C GLN A 149 24.56 2.51 5.36
N GLY A 150 24.17 2.87 4.13
CA GLY A 150 24.58 2.17 2.91
C GLY A 150 23.89 0.81 2.70
N VAL A 151 22.83 0.51 3.45
CA VAL A 151 22.06 -0.73 3.26
C VAL A 151 21.40 -0.71 1.88
N SER A 152 21.60 -1.77 1.09
CA SER A 152 21.03 -1.85 -0.26
C SER A 152 19.49 -1.91 -0.23
N PRO A 153 18.80 -1.41 -1.29
CA PRO A 153 17.35 -1.52 -1.40
C PRO A 153 16.84 -2.96 -1.30
N PHE A 154 17.56 -3.92 -1.91
CA PHE A 154 17.21 -5.33 -1.87
C PHE A 154 17.19 -5.90 -0.44
N VAL A 155 18.24 -5.64 0.35
CA VAL A 155 18.32 -6.12 1.74
C VAL A 155 17.22 -5.49 2.58
N GLN A 156 17.01 -4.18 2.45
CA GLN A 156 15.95 -3.48 3.17
C GLN A 156 14.56 -4.04 2.83
N GLN A 157 14.24 -4.25 1.55
CA GLN A 157 12.96 -4.80 1.13
C GLN A 157 12.79 -6.27 1.56
N SER A 158 13.87 -7.05 1.61
CA SER A 158 13.82 -8.43 2.12
C SER A 158 13.47 -8.48 3.60
N VAL A 159 14.04 -7.58 4.41
CA VAL A 159 13.71 -7.46 5.84
C VAL A 159 12.26 -6.98 6.01
N ALA A 160 11.83 -5.96 5.28
CA ALA A 160 10.46 -5.48 5.31
C ALA A 160 9.47 -6.59 4.92
N ALA A 161 9.75 -7.33 3.84
CA ALA A 161 8.94 -8.46 3.42
C ALA A 161 8.84 -9.54 4.49
N PHE A 162 9.96 -9.90 5.12
CA PHE A 162 9.97 -10.88 6.22
C PHE A 162 9.09 -10.43 7.40
N LEU A 163 9.20 -9.16 7.82
CA LEU A 163 8.36 -8.62 8.90
C LEU A 163 6.87 -8.66 8.55
N VAL A 164 6.53 -8.33 7.30
CA VAL A 164 5.14 -8.40 6.81
C VAL A 164 4.63 -9.85 6.77
N LEU A 165 5.45 -10.81 6.34
CA LEU A 165 5.08 -12.24 6.37
C LEU A 165 4.81 -12.72 7.79
N VAL A 166 5.64 -12.33 8.76
CA VAL A 166 5.43 -12.64 10.18
C VAL A 166 4.14 -12.01 10.70
N ALA A 167 3.88 -10.74 10.35
CA ALA A 167 2.63 -10.06 10.73
C ALA A 167 1.40 -10.74 10.12
N CYS A 168 1.44 -11.11 8.84
CA CYS A 168 0.35 -11.85 8.18
C CYS A 168 0.11 -13.21 8.84
N PHE A 169 1.17 -13.95 9.18
CA PHE A 169 1.05 -15.20 9.89
C PHE A 169 0.42 -15.00 11.28
N ALA A 170 0.84 -13.99 12.03
CA ALA A 170 0.26 -13.65 13.33
C ALA A 170 -1.24 -13.31 13.20
N VAL A 171 -1.61 -12.47 12.23
CA VAL A 171 -3.02 -12.15 11.92
C VAL A 171 -3.80 -13.42 11.58
N PHE A 172 -3.25 -14.28 10.73
CA PHE A 172 -3.88 -15.54 10.36
C PHE A 172 -4.15 -16.44 11.57
N ARG A 173 -3.21 -16.52 12.51
CA ARG A 173 -3.35 -17.33 13.73
C ARG A 173 -4.37 -16.76 14.70
N VAL A 174 -4.35 -15.44 14.91
CA VAL A 174 -5.23 -14.76 15.88
C VAL A 174 -6.68 -14.67 15.39
N THR A 175 -6.89 -14.48 14.07
CA THR A 175 -8.22 -14.34 13.48
C THR A 175 -8.86 -15.67 13.07
N ALA A 176 -8.19 -16.81 13.32
CA ALA A 176 -8.71 -18.15 12.97
C ALA A 176 -10.08 -18.48 13.57
N ALA A 177 -10.44 -17.82 14.67
CA ALA A 177 -11.70 -18.03 15.40
C ALA A 177 -12.82 -17.05 15.00
N ASP A 178 -12.56 -16.03 14.17
CA ASP A 178 -13.62 -15.09 13.79
C ASP A 178 -14.49 -15.70 12.67
N PRO A 179 -15.81 -15.82 12.89
CA PRO A 179 -16.70 -16.28 11.84
C PRO A 179 -16.64 -15.32 10.65
N ALA A 180 -16.66 -15.88 9.43
CA ALA A 180 -16.76 -15.10 8.21
C ALA A 180 -17.94 -14.10 8.32
N PRO A 181 -17.80 -12.85 7.83
CA PRO A 181 -18.94 -11.95 7.75
C PRO A 181 -20.10 -12.67 7.08
N ALA A 182 -21.29 -12.58 7.66
CA ALA A 182 -22.47 -13.12 7.03
C ALA A 182 -22.56 -12.52 5.61
N ALA A 183 -22.61 -13.39 4.60
CA ALA A 183 -22.82 -12.95 3.23
C ALA A 183 -24.04 -12.01 3.21
N PRO A 184 -23.97 -10.87 2.51
CA PRO A 184 -25.14 -9.99 2.42
C PRO A 184 -26.34 -10.81 1.89
N THR A 185 -27.38 -10.89 2.69
CA THR A 185 -28.57 -11.73 2.45
C THR A 185 -29.39 -11.28 1.22
N THR A 186 -29.02 -10.18 0.62
CA THR A 186 -29.59 -9.69 -0.62
C THR A 186 -28.56 -9.72 -1.72
N LYS A 187 -28.76 -10.57 -2.73
CA LYS A 187 -28.13 -10.43 -4.05
C LYS A 187 -28.57 -9.07 -4.61
N ARG A 188 -27.82 -8.01 -4.27
CA ARG A 188 -28.01 -6.72 -4.93
C ARG A 188 -27.71 -6.98 -6.41
N LYS A 189 -28.75 -6.98 -7.24
CA LYS A 189 -28.56 -6.82 -8.67
C LYS A 189 -27.76 -5.52 -8.82
N SER A 190 -26.51 -5.63 -9.31
CA SER A 190 -25.69 -4.48 -9.64
C SER A 190 -26.41 -3.72 -10.76
N ALA A 191 -27.33 -2.84 -10.39
CA ALA A 191 -27.85 -1.86 -11.32
C ALA A 191 -26.72 -0.81 -11.46
N TYR A 192 -26.24 -0.63 -12.66
CA TYR A 192 -25.34 0.46 -12.98
C TYR A 192 -26.13 1.77 -12.80
N VAL A 193 -25.88 2.47 -11.71
CA VAL A 193 -26.51 3.76 -11.43
C VAL A 193 -25.51 4.84 -11.83
N MET A 194 -25.89 5.71 -12.76
CA MET A 194 -25.09 6.86 -13.11
C MET A 194 -24.98 7.80 -11.89
N PRO A 195 -23.77 8.26 -11.54
CA PRO A 195 -23.58 9.17 -10.43
C PRO A 195 -24.27 10.52 -10.72
N ASP A 196 -24.89 11.10 -9.71
CA ASP A 196 -25.44 12.44 -9.78
C ASP A 196 -24.32 13.52 -9.80
N LYS A 197 -24.70 14.79 -10.02
CA LYS A 197 -23.75 15.90 -10.09
C LYS A 197 -22.91 16.05 -8.81
N THR A 198 -23.48 15.78 -7.65
CA THR A 198 -22.81 15.89 -6.35
C THR A 198 -21.72 14.84 -6.24
N ILE A 199 -22.04 13.59 -6.61
CA ILE A 199 -21.06 12.49 -6.62
C ILE A 199 -19.94 12.79 -7.60
N ILE A 200 -20.25 13.31 -8.81
CA ILE A 200 -19.24 13.68 -9.80
C ILE A 200 -18.30 14.76 -9.25
N LEU A 201 -18.84 15.82 -8.62
CA LEU A 201 -18.04 16.89 -8.01
C LEU A 201 -17.13 16.34 -6.90
N ILE A 202 -17.64 15.48 -6.04
CA ILE A 202 -16.85 14.82 -4.98
C ILE A 202 -15.73 13.99 -5.63
N CYS A 203 -16.02 13.22 -6.68
CA CYS A 203 -15.00 12.43 -7.39
C CYS A 203 -13.91 13.32 -8.00
N ILE A 204 -14.26 14.48 -8.59
CA ILE A 204 -13.28 15.43 -9.13
C ILE A 204 -12.39 16.00 -8.02
N MET A 205 -12.97 16.38 -6.88
CA MET A 205 -12.20 16.89 -5.75
C MET A 205 -11.25 15.83 -5.18
N VAL A 206 -11.75 14.60 -4.97
CA VAL A 206 -10.93 13.48 -4.49
C VAL A 206 -9.84 13.12 -5.50
N PHE A 207 -10.13 13.16 -6.79
CA PHE A 207 -9.15 12.91 -7.84
C PHE A 207 -8.00 13.92 -7.81
N GLY A 208 -8.29 15.22 -7.62
CA GLY A 208 -7.27 16.24 -7.45
C GLY A 208 -6.37 15.98 -6.24
N LEU A 209 -6.97 15.60 -5.10
CA LEU A 209 -6.24 15.23 -3.90
C LEU A 209 -5.33 14.00 -4.15
N CYS A 210 -5.85 12.96 -4.78
CA CYS A 210 -5.09 11.75 -5.10
C CYS A 210 -3.90 12.03 -6.05
N ILE A 211 -4.05 12.97 -6.99
CA ILE A 211 -2.92 13.36 -7.87
C ILE A 211 -1.79 13.99 -7.05
N VAL A 212 -2.12 14.93 -6.14
CA VAL A 212 -1.12 15.60 -5.29
C VAL A 212 -0.46 14.58 -4.37
N GLU A 213 -1.24 13.72 -3.74
CA GLU A 213 -0.75 12.65 -2.87
C GLU A 213 0.18 11.71 -3.62
N GLY A 214 -0.22 11.22 -4.80
CA GLY A 214 0.59 10.36 -5.64
C GLY A 214 1.89 11.03 -6.09
N ALA A 215 1.83 12.29 -6.51
CA ALA A 215 3.02 13.05 -6.89
C ALA A 215 4.03 13.16 -5.73
N VAL A 216 3.55 13.36 -4.50
CA VAL A 216 4.44 13.40 -3.33
C VAL A 216 5.02 12.02 -3.04
N TYR A 217 4.22 10.96 -3.08
CA TYR A 217 4.73 9.59 -2.84
C TYR A 217 5.80 9.19 -3.84
N ASP A 218 5.60 9.50 -5.12
CA ASP A 218 6.50 9.05 -6.19
C ASP A 218 7.74 9.94 -6.31
N TRP A 219 7.61 11.26 -6.12
CA TRP A 219 8.63 12.22 -6.52
C TRP A 219 9.25 13.05 -5.40
N ALA A 220 8.62 13.14 -4.20
CA ALA A 220 9.17 13.97 -3.13
C ALA A 220 10.57 13.53 -2.72
N ILE A 221 10.87 12.24 -2.73
CA ILE A 221 12.19 11.72 -2.35
C ILE A 221 13.28 12.17 -3.34
N PHE A 222 12.97 12.25 -4.64
CA PHE A 222 13.88 12.77 -5.65
C PHE A 222 14.12 14.26 -5.44
N TYR A 223 13.06 15.06 -5.23
CA TYR A 223 13.17 16.48 -4.96
C TYR A 223 14.03 16.78 -3.72
N LEU A 224 13.77 16.07 -2.64
CA LEU A 224 14.53 16.23 -1.39
C LEU A 224 16.01 15.91 -1.57
N ARG A 225 16.35 14.84 -2.29
CA ARG A 225 17.74 14.41 -2.45
C ARG A 225 18.51 15.21 -3.51
N GLU A 226 17.88 15.50 -4.63
CA GLU A 226 18.59 16.06 -5.79
C GLU A 226 18.52 17.58 -5.85
N GLU A 227 17.34 18.17 -5.54
CA GLU A 227 17.17 19.63 -5.59
C GLU A 227 17.54 20.31 -4.25
N MET A 228 17.16 19.68 -3.14
CA MET A 228 17.46 20.23 -1.81
C MET A 228 18.79 19.74 -1.22
N GLY A 229 19.44 18.75 -1.84
CA GLY A 229 20.71 18.18 -1.37
C GLY A 229 20.60 17.47 -0.01
N ALA A 230 19.40 17.03 0.39
CA ALA A 230 19.20 16.33 1.64
C ALA A 230 19.91 14.96 1.62
N ASP A 231 20.64 14.63 2.69
CA ASP A 231 21.15 13.28 2.86
C ASP A 231 19.99 12.26 3.03
N PRO A 232 20.26 10.95 2.86
CA PRO A 232 19.19 9.95 2.91
C PRO A 232 18.40 9.92 4.23
N ALA A 233 19.05 10.19 5.38
CA ALA A 233 18.37 10.21 6.68
C ALA A 233 17.43 11.41 6.78
N MET A 234 17.93 12.60 6.41
CA MET A 234 17.14 13.83 6.39
C MET A 234 15.96 13.72 5.42
N ALA A 235 16.18 13.16 4.23
CA ALA A 235 15.11 12.92 3.25
C ALA A 235 14.01 11.99 3.81
N GLY A 236 14.40 10.93 4.55
CA GLY A 236 13.47 10.06 5.26
C GLY A 236 12.65 10.79 6.34
N VAL A 237 13.29 11.69 7.11
CA VAL A 237 12.60 12.51 8.13
C VAL A 237 11.61 13.48 7.48
N LEU A 238 12.01 14.19 6.43
CA LEU A 238 11.14 15.14 5.72
C LEU A 238 9.93 14.44 5.07
N TYR A 239 10.17 13.26 4.50
CA TYR A 239 9.08 12.42 3.98
C TYR A 239 8.14 11.95 5.10
N ALA A 240 8.68 11.63 6.29
CA ALA A 240 7.89 11.25 7.46
C ALA A 240 7.00 12.42 7.95
N VAL A 241 7.47 13.67 7.92
CA VAL A 241 6.68 14.85 8.29
C VAL A 241 5.44 14.98 7.40
N PHE A 242 5.59 14.76 6.09
CA PHE A 242 4.44 14.74 5.17
C PHE A 242 3.41 13.66 5.56
N THR A 243 3.87 12.45 5.89
CA THR A 243 2.96 11.34 6.24
C THR A 243 2.22 11.56 7.57
N VAL A 244 2.83 12.28 8.52
CA VAL A 244 2.16 12.71 9.75
C VAL A 244 1.05 13.72 9.45
N GLY A 245 1.32 14.70 8.58
CA GLY A 245 0.32 15.69 8.16
C GLY A 245 -0.92 15.07 7.49
N MET A 246 -0.78 13.90 6.87
CA MET A 246 -1.91 13.16 6.29
C MET A 246 -2.73 12.38 7.32
N GLY A 247 -2.15 12.07 8.49
CA GLY A 247 -2.81 11.30 9.55
C GLY A 247 -3.60 12.14 10.55
N LEU A 248 -3.45 13.48 10.49
CA LEU A 248 -4.14 14.45 11.32
C LEU A 248 -5.45 14.93 10.68
#